data_2c2144f4461a42cfd54d273c96dca329
#
_entry.id   2c2144f4461a42cfd54d273c96dca329
#
_cell.length_a   1.000
_cell.length_b   1.000
_cell.length_c   1.000
_cell.angle_alpha   90.00
_cell.angle_beta   90.00
_cell.angle_gamma   90.00
#
_symmetry.space_group_name_H-M   'P 1'
#
loop_
_entity.id
_entity.type
_entity.pdbx_description
1 polymer ?
#
loop_
_entity_poly.entity_id
_entity_poly.type
_entity_poly.pdbx_seq_one_letter_code
_entity_poly.pdbx_strand_id
1 'polypeptide(L)'
;MPELSVILPARNAAGTIARAVASTLAAMPADSELVVGNDSSSDSTVGEAIRGASRGGVVDPRLRIEDITPGEGGVSRVLTQLMERTDSRLVGRMDADDVSLKGRFKRTMRAIERGDDMVFTQMIELRGSRPVPRMPYEITPEDMGWHLLLTNPVCHPTMLATREIIDRVGGYRAVPAEDYDLWMRVASAGGRIRRLAAWGLLYRIHLGQVTGNKAWRSDSWKNPDQAQAF
;
A
#
# COMPACT_ATOMS: atom_id res chain seq x y z
N MET A 1 -5.18 20.93 -5.50
CA MET A 1 -4.98 19.69 -4.70
C MET A 1 -4.71 18.57 -5.68
N PRO A 2 -3.75 17.68 -5.44
CA PRO A 2 -3.49 16.57 -6.35
C PRO A 2 -4.67 15.61 -6.41
N GLU A 3 -4.89 14.99 -7.56
CA GLU A 3 -5.92 13.96 -7.73
C GLU A 3 -5.59 12.67 -6.96
N LEU A 4 -4.30 12.34 -6.84
CA LEU A 4 -3.79 11.12 -6.23
C LEU A 4 -2.69 11.44 -5.22
N SER A 5 -2.83 10.95 -3.97
CA SER A 5 -1.73 10.83 -3.02
C SER A 5 -1.31 9.37 -2.90
N VAL A 6 -0.04 9.07 -3.15
CA VAL A 6 0.55 7.75 -2.84
C VAL A 6 1.26 7.84 -1.51
N ILE A 7 0.80 7.09 -0.52
CA ILE A 7 1.39 7.04 0.83
C ILE A 7 2.39 5.91 0.93
N LEU A 8 3.59 6.21 1.45
CA LEU A 8 4.73 5.30 1.57
C LEU A 8 5.32 5.39 2.98
N PRO A 9 4.93 4.54 3.93
CA PRO A 9 5.58 4.46 5.23
C PRO A 9 6.99 3.91 5.08
N ALA A 10 7.95 4.48 5.81
CA ALA A 10 9.35 4.07 5.79
C ALA A 10 9.98 4.14 7.17
N ARG A 11 10.69 3.07 7.54
CA ARG A 11 11.55 3.01 8.72
C ARG A 11 12.79 2.18 8.41
N ASN A 12 13.97 2.79 8.55
CA ASN A 12 15.27 2.14 8.33
C ASN A 12 15.33 1.40 6.98
N ALA A 13 14.94 2.09 5.90
CA ALA A 13 14.81 1.55 4.55
C ALA A 13 15.87 2.07 3.56
N ALA A 14 17.01 2.60 4.04
CA ALA A 14 18.04 3.23 3.20
C ALA A 14 18.48 2.34 2.02
N GLY A 15 18.52 1.01 2.20
CA GLY A 15 18.95 0.08 1.15
C GLY A 15 17.98 -0.09 -0.03
N THR A 16 16.73 0.34 0.10
CA THR A 16 15.66 0.03 -0.88
C THR A 16 14.84 1.24 -1.31
N ILE A 17 14.63 2.21 -0.42
CA ILE A 17 13.67 3.30 -0.60
C ILE A 17 13.94 4.17 -1.85
N ALA A 18 15.20 4.38 -2.22
CA ALA A 18 15.53 5.14 -3.42
C ALA A 18 14.89 4.54 -4.68
N ARG A 19 14.91 3.20 -4.78
CA ARG A 19 14.29 2.49 -5.90
C ARG A 19 12.76 2.51 -5.82
N ALA A 20 12.21 2.36 -4.62
CA ALA A 20 10.77 2.45 -4.38
C ALA A 20 10.23 3.82 -4.80
N VAL A 21 10.84 4.91 -4.35
CA VAL A 21 10.50 6.29 -4.71
C VAL A 21 10.62 6.52 -6.21
N ALA A 22 11.78 6.20 -6.82
CA ALA A 22 12.00 6.41 -8.25
C ALA A 22 10.98 5.66 -9.13
N SER A 23 10.68 4.41 -8.80
CA SER A 23 9.74 3.60 -9.56
C SER A 23 8.29 4.07 -9.39
N THR A 24 7.93 4.53 -8.21
CA THR A 24 6.60 5.05 -7.90
C THR A 24 6.35 6.35 -8.66
N LEU A 25 7.25 7.33 -8.56
CA LEU A 25 7.17 8.59 -9.30
C LEU A 25 7.10 8.37 -10.83
N ALA A 26 7.84 7.38 -11.34
CA ALA A 26 7.80 7.03 -12.77
C ALA A 26 6.49 6.36 -13.21
N ALA A 27 5.73 5.77 -12.29
CA ALA A 27 4.45 5.11 -12.56
C ALA A 27 3.23 6.02 -12.34
N MET A 28 3.38 7.09 -11.57
CA MET A 28 2.32 8.04 -11.17
C MET A 28 1.98 9.02 -12.30
N PRO A 29 0.73 9.51 -12.38
CA PRO A 29 0.36 10.62 -13.24
C PRO A 29 1.01 11.95 -12.78
N ALA A 30 0.89 12.99 -13.62
CA ALA A 30 1.47 14.31 -13.30
C ALA A 30 0.74 14.98 -12.12
N ASP A 31 -0.58 14.90 -12.10
CA ASP A 31 -1.41 15.45 -11.01
C ASP A 31 -1.47 14.48 -9.81
N SER A 32 -0.34 14.33 -9.14
CA SER A 32 -0.20 13.42 -8.00
C SER A 32 0.94 13.83 -7.08
N GLU A 33 0.92 13.34 -5.85
CA GLU A 33 2.02 13.45 -4.90
C GLU A 33 2.42 12.08 -4.35
N LEU A 34 3.70 11.91 -4.03
CA LEU A 34 4.24 10.78 -3.27
C LEU A 34 4.63 11.28 -1.88
N VAL A 35 3.93 10.81 -0.85
CA VAL A 35 4.17 11.21 0.53
C VAL A 35 4.87 10.08 1.28
N VAL A 36 6.14 10.30 1.59
CA VAL A 36 6.97 9.37 2.37
C VAL A 36 6.84 9.71 3.84
N GLY A 37 6.32 8.78 4.64
CA GLY A 37 6.25 8.90 6.10
C GLY A 37 7.50 8.33 6.75
N ASN A 38 8.37 9.18 7.26
CA ASN A 38 9.56 8.78 8.01
C ASN A 38 9.19 8.44 9.46
N ASP A 39 9.12 7.16 9.79
CA ASP A 39 8.82 6.67 11.13
C ASP A 39 10.09 6.55 11.96
N SER A 40 10.68 7.69 12.34
CA SER A 40 11.86 7.75 13.21
C SER A 40 13.05 6.91 12.72
N SER A 41 13.37 6.97 11.42
CA SER A 41 14.52 6.26 10.88
C SER A 41 15.83 6.79 11.47
N SER A 42 16.72 5.89 11.84
CA SER A 42 18.06 6.19 12.36
C SER A 42 19.18 6.08 11.30
N ASP A 43 18.82 5.62 10.10
CA ASP A 43 19.71 5.49 8.94
C ASP A 43 19.50 6.62 7.92
N SER A 44 20.10 6.52 6.74
CA SER A 44 19.97 7.50 5.66
C SER A 44 18.68 7.42 4.85
N THR A 45 17.60 6.82 5.39
CA THR A 45 16.32 6.61 4.67
C THR A 45 15.82 7.88 3.97
N VAL A 46 15.79 9.02 4.67
CA VAL A 46 15.30 10.30 4.11
C VAL A 46 16.19 10.77 2.95
N GLY A 47 17.51 10.75 3.15
CA GLY A 47 18.48 11.11 2.10
C GLY A 47 18.36 10.24 0.86
N GLU A 48 18.16 8.94 1.04
CA GLU A 48 17.97 7.98 -0.03
C GLU A 48 16.62 8.16 -0.76
N ALA A 49 15.56 8.54 -0.05
CA ALA A 49 14.27 8.89 -0.66
C ALA A 49 14.41 10.12 -1.59
N ILE A 50 15.08 11.16 -1.13
CA ILE A 50 15.38 12.36 -1.93
C ILE A 50 16.26 12.00 -3.14
N ARG A 51 17.29 11.17 -2.95
CA ARG A 51 18.13 10.68 -4.04
C ARG A 51 17.31 9.91 -5.09
N GLY A 52 16.36 9.06 -4.66
CA GLY A 52 15.47 8.32 -5.54
C GLY A 52 14.55 9.21 -6.38
N ALA A 53 14.16 10.37 -5.86
CA ALA A 53 13.36 11.37 -6.57
C ALA A 53 14.19 12.31 -7.45
N SER A 54 15.52 12.29 -7.34
CA SER A 54 16.38 13.26 -8.03
C SER A 54 16.76 12.79 -9.43
N ARG A 55 16.67 13.70 -10.40
CA ARG A 55 17.16 13.52 -11.78
C ARG A 55 17.92 14.75 -12.21
N GLY A 56 19.19 14.57 -12.63
CA GLY A 56 20.03 15.68 -13.03
C GLY A 56 20.22 16.76 -11.96
N GLY A 57 20.22 16.37 -10.68
CA GLY A 57 20.36 17.29 -9.54
C GLY A 57 19.05 17.99 -9.11
N VAL A 58 17.93 17.76 -9.79
CA VAL A 58 16.62 18.33 -9.45
C VAL A 58 15.74 17.25 -8.82
N VAL A 59 15.18 17.56 -7.65
CA VAL A 59 14.21 16.68 -6.96
C VAL A 59 12.84 16.82 -7.64
N ASP A 60 12.18 15.70 -7.88
CA ASP A 60 10.81 15.69 -8.42
C ASP A 60 9.87 16.40 -7.44
N PRO A 61 9.16 17.47 -7.86
CA PRO A 61 8.32 18.27 -6.97
C PRO A 61 7.11 17.53 -6.40
N ARG A 62 6.80 16.35 -6.92
CA ARG A 62 5.73 15.50 -6.39
C ARG A 62 6.16 14.73 -5.14
N LEU A 63 7.46 14.67 -4.80
CA LEU A 63 7.90 14.08 -3.54
C LEU A 63 7.65 15.03 -2.37
N ARG A 64 7.01 14.51 -1.33
CA ARG A 64 6.90 15.14 0.00
C ARG A 64 7.34 14.14 1.07
N ILE A 65 8.07 14.60 2.06
CA ILE A 65 8.53 13.79 3.19
C ILE A 65 7.89 14.35 4.46
N GLU A 66 7.31 13.48 5.26
CA GLU A 66 6.64 13.79 6.51
C GLU A 66 7.28 13.00 7.66
N ASP A 67 7.70 13.70 8.70
CA ASP A 67 8.09 13.03 9.94
C ASP A 67 6.87 12.59 10.72
N ILE A 68 6.81 11.31 11.01
CA ILE A 68 5.67 10.69 11.70
C ILE A 68 5.86 10.82 13.21
N THR A 69 4.83 11.30 13.89
CA THR A 69 4.84 11.40 15.36
C THR A 69 4.99 10.00 15.97
N PRO A 70 6.02 9.77 16.81
CA PRO A 70 6.25 8.49 17.46
C PRO A 70 5.06 8.05 18.33
N GLY A 71 4.89 6.75 18.51
CA GLY A 71 3.82 6.18 19.34
C GLY A 71 3.61 4.70 19.06
N GLU A 72 2.65 4.11 19.76
CA GLU A 72 2.21 2.73 19.54
C GLU A 72 1.36 2.61 18.27
N GLY A 73 1.11 1.39 17.78
CA GLY A 73 0.24 1.11 16.64
C GLY A 73 0.97 0.77 15.34
N GLY A 74 2.30 0.69 15.34
CA GLY A 74 3.08 0.18 14.20
C GLY A 74 2.77 0.90 12.88
N VAL A 75 2.64 0.13 11.79
CA VAL A 75 2.38 0.66 10.46
C VAL A 75 1.02 1.35 10.34
N SER A 76 -0.01 0.88 11.07
CA SER A 76 -1.35 1.50 11.07
C SER A 76 -1.30 2.95 11.51
N ARG A 77 -0.52 3.28 12.56
CA ARG A 77 -0.31 4.65 13.02
C ARG A 77 0.32 5.53 11.94
N VAL A 78 1.33 5.00 11.25
CA VAL A 78 2.01 5.72 10.16
C VAL A 78 1.03 6.02 9.02
N LEU A 79 0.26 5.00 8.62
CA LEU A 79 -0.73 5.13 7.55
C LEU A 79 -1.85 6.12 7.91
N THR A 80 -2.36 6.07 9.16
CA THR A 80 -3.36 7.03 9.64
C THR A 80 -2.84 8.46 9.58
N GLN A 81 -1.62 8.73 10.09
CA GLN A 81 -1.04 10.07 10.03
C GLN A 81 -0.78 10.54 8.59
N LEU A 82 -0.39 9.64 7.68
CA LEU A 82 -0.23 9.99 6.27
C LEU A 82 -1.59 10.29 5.61
N MET A 83 -2.64 9.56 5.96
CA MET A 83 -4.00 9.86 5.51
C MET A 83 -4.48 11.24 5.98
N GLU A 84 -4.24 11.59 7.25
CA GLU A 84 -4.60 12.89 7.84
C GLU A 84 -3.84 14.08 7.21
N ARG A 85 -2.66 13.83 6.65
CA ARG A 85 -1.80 14.87 6.03
C ARG A 85 -1.95 14.96 4.52
N THR A 86 -2.91 14.23 3.95
CA THR A 86 -3.25 14.23 2.53
C THR A 86 -4.75 14.44 2.36
N ASP A 87 -5.17 15.04 1.25
CA ASP A 87 -6.56 15.40 0.98
C ASP A 87 -7.03 15.08 -0.46
N SER A 88 -6.21 14.35 -1.22
CA SER A 88 -6.54 13.94 -2.59
C SER A 88 -7.76 13.02 -2.64
N ARG A 89 -8.47 13.04 -3.76
CA ARG A 89 -9.62 12.16 -4.02
C ARG A 89 -9.25 10.68 -4.01
N LEU A 90 -8.06 10.35 -4.50
CA LEU A 90 -7.54 8.99 -4.59
C LEU A 90 -6.35 8.78 -3.66
N VAL A 91 -6.30 7.62 -3.03
CA VAL A 91 -5.19 7.18 -2.17
C VAL A 91 -4.59 5.91 -2.72
N GLY A 92 -3.30 5.95 -3.03
CA GLY A 92 -2.50 4.79 -3.39
C GLY A 92 -1.55 4.39 -2.25
N ARG A 93 -1.12 3.14 -2.25
CA ARG A 93 -0.19 2.58 -1.26
C ARG A 93 1.10 2.09 -1.93
N MET A 94 2.24 2.28 -1.25
CA MET A 94 3.53 1.74 -1.68
C MET A 94 4.38 1.36 -0.47
N ASP A 95 5.15 0.28 -0.57
CA ASP A 95 6.15 -0.11 0.43
C ASP A 95 7.54 0.40 0.07
N ALA A 96 8.36 0.67 1.12
CA ALA A 96 9.70 1.24 0.95
C ALA A 96 10.73 0.27 0.35
N ASP A 97 10.40 -1.00 0.21
CA ASP A 97 11.27 -2.08 -0.28
C ASP A 97 10.82 -2.66 -1.63
N ASP A 98 9.68 -2.24 -2.16
CA ASP A 98 9.08 -2.73 -3.39
C ASP A 98 9.42 -1.87 -4.62
N VAL A 99 8.98 -2.34 -5.81
CA VAL A 99 9.16 -1.61 -7.08
C VAL A 99 7.82 -1.51 -7.80
N SER A 100 7.33 -0.28 -8.01
CA SER A 100 6.11 -0.03 -8.78
C SER A 100 6.36 -0.25 -10.28
N LEU A 101 5.44 -0.96 -10.95
CA LEU A 101 5.52 -1.19 -12.40
C LEU A 101 4.80 -0.09 -13.18
N LYS A 102 5.33 0.23 -14.35
CA LYS A 102 4.74 1.23 -15.26
C LYS A 102 3.29 0.89 -15.60
N GLY A 103 2.45 1.91 -15.62
CA GLY A 103 1.03 1.78 -15.96
C GLY A 103 0.15 1.20 -14.85
N ARG A 104 0.69 0.92 -13.64
CA ARG A 104 -0.08 0.50 -12.48
C ARG A 104 -1.21 1.49 -12.20
N PHE A 105 -0.88 2.73 -11.88
CA PHE A 105 -1.88 3.75 -11.53
C PHE A 105 -2.86 4.05 -12.66
N LYS A 106 -2.40 4.09 -13.92
CA LYS A 106 -3.29 4.28 -15.07
C LYS A 106 -4.36 3.20 -15.17
N ARG A 107 -4.02 1.93 -14.86
CA ARG A 107 -5.00 0.82 -14.91
C ARG A 107 -5.95 0.86 -13.72
N THR A 108 -5.45 1.12 -12.52
CA THR A 108 -6.27 1.16 -11.30
C THR A 108 -7.21 2.38 -11.31
N MET A 109 -6.74 3.56 -11.74
CA MET A 109 -7.60 4.74 -11.90
C MET A 109 -8.75 4.51 -12.88
N ARG A 110 -8.48 3.85 -14.02
CA ARG A 110 -9.55 3.49 -14.97
C ARG A 110 -10.61 2.56 -14.38
N ALA A 111 -10.25 1.70 -13.44
CA ALA A 111 -11.23 0.85 -12.77
C ALA A 111 -12.07 1.67 -11.76
N ILE A 112 -11.45 2.60 -11.03
CA ILE A 112 -12.16 3.57 -10.20
C ILE A 112 -13.14 4.41 -11.04
N GLU A 113 -12.73 4.90 -12.20
CA GLU A 113 -13.59 5.65 -13.14
C GLU A 113 -14.81 4.84 -13.62
N ARG A 114 -14.74 3.50 -13.57
CA ARG A 114 -15.86 2.60 -13.90
C ARG A 114 -16.76 2.25 -12.71
N GLY A 115 -16.50 2.86 -11.54
CA GLY A 115 -17.32 2.71 -10.35
C GLY A 115 -16.81 1.70 -9.33
N ASP A 116 -15.55 1.22 -9.43
CA ASP A 116 -14.93 0.50 -8.33
C ASP A 116 -14.46 1.48 -7.26
N ASP A 117 -14.53 1.11 -5.97
CA ASP A 117 -14.11 1.96 -4.85
C ASP A 117 -12.67 1.69 -4.43
N MET A 118 -12.23 0.44 -4.57
CA MET A 118 -10.89 0.00 -4.18
C MET A 118 -10.36 -1.03 -5.17
N VAL A 119 -9.16 -0.80 -5.69
CA VAL A 119 -8.60 -1.59 -6.78
C VAL A 119 -7.18 -2.02 -6.45
N PHE A 120 -6.90 -3.28 -6.68
CA PHE A 120 -5.59 -3.89 -6.53
C PHE A 120 -5.05 -4.39 -7.87
N THR A 121 -3.74 -4.54 -7.94
CA THR A 121 -3.09 -5.31 -9.01
C THR A 121 -2.45 -6.58 -8.44
N GLN A 122 -2.05 -7.49 -9.33
CA GLN A 122 -1.23 -8.62 -8.94
C GLN A 122 0.23 -8.17 -8.76
N MET A 123 0.95 -8.86 -7.88
CA MET A 123 2.38 -8.68 -7.67
C MET A 123 3.19 -9.79 -8.36
N ILE A 124 4.47 -9.48 -8.63
CA ILE A 124 5.51 -10.44 -8.97
C ILE A 124 6.43 -10.54 -7.75
N GLU A 125 6.63 -11.73 -7.21
CA GLU A 125 7.58 -11.93 -6.11
C GLU A 125 9.02 -11.70 -6.59
N LEU A 126 9.77 -10.88 -5.88
CA LEU A 126 11.19 -10.65 -6.12
C LEU A 126 12.01 -11.37 -5.04
N ARG A 127 12.51 -12.56 -5.34
CA ARG A 127 13.34 -13.37 -4.44
C ARG A 127 14.81 -13.08 -4.71
N GLY A 128 15.42 -12.25 -3.86
CA GLY A 128 16.72 -11.63 -4.16
C GLY A 128 16.62 -10.75 -5.40
N SER A 129 17.33 -11.09 -6.48
CA SER A 129 17.24 -10.40 -7.78
C SER A 129 16.33 -11.13 -8.80
N ARG A 130 15.76 -12.30 -8.46
CA ARG A 130 15.00 -13.16 -9.36
C ARG A 130 13.51 -12.88 -9.26
N PRO A 131 12.86 -12.39 -10.34
CA PRO A 131 11.40 -12.25 -10.37
C PRO A 131 10.75 -13.62 -10.56
N VAL A 132 9.70 -13.88 -9.77
CA VAL A 132 8.87 -15.09 -9.82
C VAL A 132 7.43 -14.66 -10.09
N PRO A 133 7.02 -14.55 -11.37
CA PRO A 133 5.67 -14.14 -11.71
C PRO A 133 4.68 -15.27 -11.40
N ARG A 134 3.50 -14.89 -10.92
CA ARG A 134 2.31 -15.76 -10.91
C ARG A 134 1.35 -15.28 -11.98
N MET A 135 0.59 -16.20 -12.58
CA MET A 135 -0.43 -15.83 -13.56
C MET A 135 -1.42 -14.84 -12.92
N PRO A 136 -1.55 -13.63 -13.48
CA PRO A 136 -2.50 -12.67 -12.95
C PRO A 136 -3.91 -13.09 -13.37
N TYR A 137 -4.83 -13.14 -12.43
CA TYR A 137 -6.26 -13.34 -12.68
C TYR A 137 -7.07 -12.25 -11.99
N GLU A 138 -8.20 -11.94 -12.57
CA GLU A 138 -9.12 -10.96 -12.02
C GLU A 138 -9.92 -11.56 -10.86
N ILE A 139 -10.20 -10.73 -9.85
CA ILE A 139 -11.27 -10.96 -8.89
C ILE A 139 -12.22 -9.79 -9.04
N THR A 140 -13.44 -10.06 -9.45
CA THR A 140 -14.48 -9.05 -9.62
C THR A 140 -15.02 -8.59 -8.27
N PRO A 141 -15.68 -7.42 -8.18
CA PRO A 141 -16.32 -7.00 -6.93
C PRO A 141 -17.36 -7.98 -6.42
N GLU A 142 -18.04 -8.68 -7.32
CA GLU A 142 -19.07 -9.68 -7.01
C GLU A 142 -18.46 -10.93 -6.35
N ASP A 143 -17.22 -11.31 -6.73
CA ASP A 143 -16.52 -12.47 -6.22
C ASP A 143 -15.64 -12.16 -5.01
N MET A 144 -15.26 -10.90 -4.82
CA MET A 144 -14.27 -10.49 -3.81
C MET A 144 -14.66 -10.91 -2.40
N GLY A 145 -15.93 -10.82 -2.04
CA GLY A 145 -16.43 -11.22 -0.73
C GLY A 145 -16.10 -12.67 -0.40
N TRP A 146 -16.30 -13.59 -1.35
CA TRP A 146 -15.96 -15.01 -1.16
C TRP A 146 -14.46 -15.22 -0.98
N HIS A 147 -13.64 -14.52 -1.73
CA HIS A 147 -12.18 -14.59 -1.58
C HIS A 147 -11.72 -14.06 -0.22
N LEU A 148 -12.29 -12.96 0.26
CA LEU A 148 -11.99 -12.38 1.56
C LEU A 148 -12.39 -13.29 2.72
N LEU A 149 -13.43 -14.09 2.60
CA LEU A 149 -13.80 -15.06 3.64
C LEU A 149 -12.79 -16.21 3.80
N LEU A 150 -12.02 -16.50 2.76
CA LEU A 150 -11.08 -17.62 2.76
C LEU A 150 -9.63 -17.21 3.07
N THR A 151 -9.24 -16.02 2.65
CA THR A 151 -7.85 -15.53 2.78
C THR A 151 -7.77 -14.05 2.42
N ASN A 152 -6.62 -13.40 2.69
CA ASN A 152 -6.31 -12.11 2.11
C ASN A 152 -5.86 -12.29 0.64
N PRO A 153 -6.72 -12.00 -0.37
CA PRO A 153 -6.43 -12.30 -1.77
C PRO A 153 -5.63 -11.19 -2.47
N VAL A 154 -5.35 -10.09 -1.78
CA VAL A 154 -4.76 -8.89 -2.36
C VAL A 154 -3.46 -8.49 -1.66
N CYS A 155 -2.65 -7.66 -2.30
CA CYS A 155 -1.38 -7.20 -1.80
C CYS A 155 -1.48 -5.71 -1.47
N HIS A 156 -1.34 -5.34 -0.21
CA HIS A 156 -1.52 -3.98 0.30
C HIS A 156 -0.78 -2.90 -0.53
N PRO A 157 0.53 -3.02 -0.83
CA PRO A 157 1.23 -2.02 -1.62
C PRO A 157 0.76 -1.91 -3.08
N THR A 158 -0.24 -2.68 -3.52
CA THR A 158 -0.85 -2.52 -4.85
C THR A 158 -2.16 -1.74 -4.85
N MET A 159 -2.66 -1.33 -3.68
CA MET A 159 -3.92 -0.63 -3.50
C MET A 159 -3.96 0.73 -4.21
N LEU A 160 -5.09 1.02 -4.81
CA LEU A 160 -5.62 2.35 -5.09
C LEU A 160 -7.09 2.38 -4.65
N ALA A 161 -7.49 3.36 -3.88
CA ALA A 161 -8.87 3.49 -3.41
C ALA A 161 -9.36 4.94 -3.51
N THR A 162 -10.68 5.14 -3.54
CA THR A 162 -11.26 6.45 -3.29
C THR A 162 -11.08 6.78 -1.81
N ARG A 163 -10.77 8.03 -1.51
CA ARG A 163 -10.73 8.51 -0.12
C ARG A 163 -12.07 8.30 0.56
N GLU A 164 -13.15 8.58 -0.17
CA GLU A 164 -14.51 8.44 0.33
C GLU A 164 -14.78 7.07 0.96
N ILE A 165 -14.38 5.97 0.31
CA ILE A 165 -14.65 4.63 0.87
C ILE A 165 -13.79 4.35 2.10
N ILE A 166 -12.53 4.81 2.14
CA ILE A 166 -11.66 4.66 3.30
C ILE A 166 -12.23 5.43 4.50
N ASP A 167 -12.64 6.68 4.29
CA ASP A 167 -13.20 7.54 5.35
C ASP A 167 -14.55 7.01 5.85
N ARG A 168 -15.41 6.53 4.95
CA ARG A 168 -16.70 5.91 5.28
C ARG A 168 -16.59 4.76 6.27
N VAL A 169 -15.51 3.97 6.17
CA VAL A 169 -15.29 2.83 7.09
C VAL A 169 -14.35 3.15 8.25
N GLY A 170 -13.95 4.43 8.42
CA GLY A 170 -13.16 4.90 9.55
C GLY A 170 -11.64 4.63 9.44
N GLY A 171 -11.11 4.49 8.22
CA GLY A 171 -9.67 4.41 7.96
C GLY A 171 -8.99 3.16 8.51
N TYR A 172 -7.67 3.24 8.72
CA TYR A 172 -6.86 2.17 9.31
C TYR A 172 -7.09 2.07 10.81
N ARG A 173 -7.09 0.83 11.34
CA ARG A 173 -7.17 0.53 12.77
C ARG A 173 -5.89 -0.09 13.26
N ALA A 174 -5.53 0.13 14.53
CA ALA A 174 -4.36 -0.48 15.16
C ALA A 174 -4.70 -1.92 15.63
N VAL A 175 -4.92 -2.81 14.67
CA VAL A 175 -5.23 -4.23 14.87
C VAL A 175 -4.22 -5.10 14.12
N PRO A 176 -4.03 -6.37 14.48
CA PRO A 176 -3.29 -7.31 13.64
C PRO A 176 -3.93 -7.42 12.25
N ALA A 177 -3.08 -7.46 11.19
CA ALA A 177 -3.55 -7.47 9.78
C ALA A 177 -4.48 -6.29 9.46
N GLU A 178 -4.03 -5.10 9.78
CA GLU A 178 -4.75 -3.82 9.61
C GLU A 178 -5.27 -3.59 8.18
N ASP A 179 -4.58 -4.15 7.20
CA ASP A 179 -4.96 -4.14 5.80
C ASP A 179 -6.18 -5.03 5.54
N TYR A 180 -6.15 -6.26 6.04
CA TYR A 180 -7.25 -7.21 5.89
C TYR A 180 -8.51 -6.75 6.63
N ASP A 181 -8.36 -6.19 7.85
CA ASP A 181 -9.46 -5.55 8.58
C ASP A 181 -10.12 -4.44 7.74
N LEU A 182 -9.30 -3.59 7.09
CA LEU A 182 -9.82 -2.54 6.21
C LEU A 182 -10.62 -3.12 5.02
N TRP A 183 -10.08 -4.17 4.35
CA TRP A 183 -10.79 -4.80 3.22
C TRP A 183 -12.13 -5.40 3.65
N MET A 184 -12.17 -6.06 4.78
CA MET A 184 -13.41 -6.64 5.33
C MET A 184 -14.45 -5.56 5.64
N ARG A 185 -14.05 -4.43 6.24
CA ARG A 185 -14.97 -3.32 6.52
C ARG A 185 -15.46 -2.65 5.24
N VAL A 186 -14.60 -2.46 4.25
CA VAL A 186 -14.99 -1.92 2.94
C VAL A 186 -16.01 -2.84 2.26
N ALA A 187 -15.75 -4.16 2.22
CA ALA A 187 -16.67 -5.13 1.64
C ALA A 187 -18.01 -5.17 2.39
N SER A 188 -17.99 -5.15 3.74
CA SER A 188 -19.20 -5.13 4.57
C SER A 188 -20.02 -3.85 4.41
N ALA A 189 -19.38 -2.72 4.07
CA ALA A 189 -20.05 -1.45 3.75
C ALA A 189 -20.58 -1.39 2.30
N GLY A 190 -20.52 -2.48 1.54
CA GLY A 190 -20.95 -2.56 0.15
C GLY A 190 -19.98 -1.91 -0.85
N GLY A 191 -18.73 -1.64 -0.43
CA GLY A 191 -17.70 -1.09 -1.30
C GLY A 191 -17.27 -2.09 -2.38
N ARG A 192 -17.07 -1.59 -3.59
CA ARG A 192 -16.67 -2.38 -4.76
C ARG A 192 -15.15 -2.57 -4.79
N ILE A 193 -14.69 -3.73 -4.38
CA ILE A 193 -13.27 -4.10 -4.34
C ILE A 193 -12.95 -4.98 -5.54
N ARG A 194 -11.93 -4.62 -6.35
CA ARG A 194 -11.47 -5.38 -7.52
C ARG A 194 -9.99 -5.69 -7.44
N ARG A 195 -9.58 -6.88 -7.88
CA ARG A 195 -8.20 -7.16 -8.25
C ARG A 195 -8.09 -7.36 -9.75
N LEU A 196 -7.29 -6.52 -10.42
CA LEU A 196 -7.07 -6.59 -11.86
C LEU A 196 -6.18 -7.78 -12.25
N ALA A 197 -6.45 -8.40 -13.39
CA ALA A 197 -5.56 -9.37 -14.04
C ALA A 197 -4.33 -8.69 -14.66
N ALA A 198 -3.59 -7.93 -13.86
CA ALA A 198 -2.43 -7.16 -14.32
C ALA A 198 -1.36 -7.08 -13.22
N TRP A 199 -0.10 -7.23 -13.59
CA TRP A 199 1.01 -6.96 -12.67
C TRP A 199 1.20 -5.44 -12.48
N GLY A 200 1.33 -5.01 -11.22
CA GLY A 200 1.56 -3.62 -10.85
C GLY A 200 2.75 -3.40 -9.92
N LEU A 201 3.34 -4.48 -9.38
CA LEU A 201 4.36 -4.41 -8.36
C LEU A 201 5.38 -5.55 -8.48
N LEU A 202 6.65 -5.28 -8.23
CA LEU A 202 7.63 -6.29 -7.80
C LEU A 202 7.69 -6.25 -6.28
N TYR A 203 7.20 -7.30 -5.65
CA TYR A 203 7.13 -7.47 -4.20
C TYR A 203 8.38 -8.16 -3.69
N ARG A 204 9.18 -7.50 -2.89
CA ARG A 204 10.46 -8.03 -2.39
C ARG A 204 10.23 -9.00 -1.25
N ILE A 205 10.78 -10.22 -1.37
CA ILE A 205 10.77 -11.22 -0.30
C ILE A 205 12.11 -11.17 0.45
N HIS A 206 12.06 -10.89 1.75
CA HIS A 206 13.22 -10.92 2.64
C HIS A 206 12.85 -11.34 4.08
N LEU A 207 13.85 -11.73 4.87
CA LEU A 207 13.64 -12.28 6.23
C LEU A 207 13.09 -11.25 7.25
N GLY A 208 13.25 -9.96 7.00
CA GLY A 208 12.80 -8.88 7.88
C GLY A 208 11.36 -8.44 7.66
N GLN A 209 10.59 -9.10 6.77
CA GLN A 209 9.20 -8.76 6.54
C GLN A 209 8.30 -9.13 7.73
N VAL A 210 7.33 -8.28 8.04
CA VAL A 210 6.33 -8.51 9.10
C VAL A 210 5.57 -9.82 8.86
N THR A 211 5.21 -10.12 7.62
CA THR A 211 4.53 -11.36 7.22
C THR A 211 5.40 -12.62 7.31
N GLY A 212 6.73 -12.48 7.43
CA GLY A 212 7.68 -13.58 7.62
C GLY A 212 7.83 -14.04 9.08
N ASN A 213 7.33 -13.26 10.03
CA ASN A 213 7.49 -13.55 11.45
C ASN A 213 6.55 -14.69 11.89
N LYS A 214 7.13 -15.77 12.48
CA LYS A 214 6.37 -16.95 12.95
C LYS A 214 5.31 -16.61 14.01
N ALA A 215 5.51 -15.56 14.81
CA ALA A 215 4.56 -15.08 15.79
C ALA A 215 3.23 -14.66 15.15
N TRP A 216 3.29 -14.07 13.96
CA TRP A 216 2.11 -13.65 13.20
C TRP A 216 1.26 -14.84 12.71
N ARG A 217 1.89 -16.00 12.46
CA ARG A 217 1.20 -17.22 11.99
C ARG A 217 0.63 -18.08 13.13
N SER A 218 1.15 -17.94 14.37
CA SER A 218 0.80 -18.83 15.48
C SER A 218 -0.34 -18.33 16.36
N ASP A 219 -0.57 -17.04 16.48
CA ASP A 219 -1.43 -16.48 17.53
C ASP A 219 -2.72 -15.79 17.05
N SER A 220 -2.83 -15.41 15.78
CA SER A 220 -4.02 -14.72 15.27
C SER A 220 -5.29 -15.57 15.26
N TRP A 221 -5.17 -16.91 15.24
CA TRP A 221 -6.31 -17.83 15.28
C TRP A 221 -6.73 -18.26 16.68
N LYS A 222 -5.96 -17.89 17.70
CA LYS A 222 -6.17 -18.37 19.09
C LYS A 222 -6.74 -17.32 20.04
N ASN A 223 -7.02 -16.12 19.54
CA ASN A 223 -7.62 -15.09 20.39
C ASN A 223 -9.14 -15.17 20.32
N PRO A 224 -9.82 -15.70 21.37
CA PRO A 224 -11.29 -15.89 21.38
C PRO A 224 -12.06 -14.58 21.23
N ASP A 225 -11.48 -13.44 21.60
CA ASP A 225 -12.11 -12.12 21.53
C ASP A 225 -12.25 -11.59 20.10
N GLN A 226 -11.51 -12.16 19.13
CA GLN A 226 -11.66 -11.83 17.71
C GLN A 226 -12.71 -12.68 17.00
N ALA A 227 -13.09 -13.83 17.55
CA ALA A 227 -14.12 -14.71 16.99
C ALA A 227 -15.55 -14.17 17.21
N GLN A 228 -15.76 -13.13 18.04
CA GLN A 228 -17.06 -12.51 18.29
C GLN A 228 -17.36 -11.30 17.40
N ALA A 229 -16.45 -10.93 16.48
CA ALA A 229 -16.62 -9.80 15.56
C ALA A 229 -17.06 -10.21 14.14
N PHE A 230 -17.49 -11.48 13.97
CA PHE A 230 -18.05 -11.99 12.71
C PHE A 230 -19.50 -12.42 12.88
#